data_91e11e04a06344e2a8a8199dc1710d76
#
_entry.id   91e11e04a06344e2a8a8199dc1710d76
#
_cell.length_a   1.000
_cell.length_b   1.000
_cell.length_c   1.000
_cell.angle_alpha   90.00
_cell.angle_beta   90.00
_cell.angle_gamma   90.00
#
_symmetry.space_group_name_H-M   'P 1'
#
loop_
_entity.id
_entity.type
_entity.pdbx_description
1 polymer ?
#
loop_
_entity_poly.entity_id
_entity_poly.type
_entity_poly.pdbx_seq_one_letter_code
_entity_poly.pdbx_strand_id
1 'polypeptide(L)'
;MKYLLDTANLDAIRYYTDIFPIAGVTSNPSIVKKEGKIDFFAHMNEIRSIIGMDKTLHIQVTALDTDGMLRDAETILNKVDDQVCVKVPVTLEGIKAIKKQDVNVTATAIYSKQQGFLAMEAGADYIAPYFNRMENMGIDPDDVIASFAEMIGLYGYHTQILGASFKNAGQVDRAFLAGAQTATMDPSILSAALTQAHILKAVDDFDADWKSVYGDVTISELQ
;
A
#
# COMPACT_ATOMS: atom_id res chain seq x y z
N MET A 1 -5.53 10.54 -4.53
CA MET A 1 -5.28 9.59 -3.41
C MET A 1 -5.65 8.18 -3.87
N LYS A 2 -4.83 7.17 -3.54
CA LYS A 2 -5.10 5.76 -3.86
C LYS A 2 -4.83 4.90 -2.63
N TYR A 3 -5.69 3.93 -2.38
CA TYR A 3 -5.57 2.97 -1.27
C TYR A 3 -5.10 1.62 -1.79
N LEU A 4 -4.14 1.02 -1.11
CA LEU A 4 -3.63 -0.31 -1.38
C LEU A 4 -3.77 -1.18 -0.11
N LEU A 5 -3.91 -2.48 -0.29
CA LEU A 5 -3.95 -3.44 0.81
C LEU A 5 -2.54 -3.97 1.11
N ASP A 6 -2.08 -3.87 2.35
CA ASP A 6 -0.79 -4.42 2.82
C ASP A 6 -1.00 -5.82 3.43
N THR A 7 -1.30 -6.79 2.59
CA THR A 7 -1.62 -8.17 2.98
C THR A 7 -1.32 -9.16 1.86
N ALA A 8 -1.12 -10.43 2.23
CA ALA A 8 -1.06 -11.56 1.29
C ALA A 8 -2.23 -12.53 1.49
N ASN A 9 -3.18 -12.21 2.38
CA ASN A 9 -4.32 -13.08 2.64
C ASN A 9 -5.35 -12.98 1.52
N LEU A 10 -5.57 -14.08 0.80
CA LEU A 10 -6.41 -14.13 -0.41
C LEU A 10 -7.87 -13.78 -0.11
N ASP A 11 -8.42 -14.28 0.98
CA ASP A 11 -9.82 -14.03 1.35
C ASP A 11 -10.03 -12.56 1.71
N ALA A 12 -9.09 -11.97 2.46
CA ALA A 12 -9.11 -10.55 2.77
C ALA A 12 -9.00 -9.70 1.50
N ILE A 13 -8.12 -10.05 0.55
CA ILE A 13 -7.99 -9.32 -0.72
C ILE A 13 -9.31 -9.38 -1.49
N ARG A 14 -9.92 -10.56 -1.66
CA ARG A 14 -11.23 -10.71 -2.34
C ARG A 14 -12.30 -9.84 -1.68
N TYR A 15 -12.44 -9.96 -0.36
CA TYR A 15 -13.46 -9.26 0.40
C TYR A 15 -13.30 -7.73 0.32
N TYR A 16 -12.08 -7.21 0.54
CA TYR A 16 -11.88 -5.77 0.60
C TYR A 16 -11.79 -5.10 -0.77
N THR A 17 -11.40 -5.83 -1.83
CA THR A 17 -11.45 -5.28 -3.20
C THR A 17 -12.87 -5.17 -3.74
N ASP A 18 -13.81 -5.94 -3.22
CA ASP A 18 -15.24 -5.80 -3.54
C ASP A 18 -15.86 -4.56 -2.88
N ILE A 19 -15.42 -4.23 -1.66
CA ILE A 19 -15.98 -3.13 -0.85
C ILE A 19 -15.32 -1.77 -1.18
N PHE A 20 -13.99 -1.74 -1.31
CA PHE A 20 -13.23 -0.50 -1.40
C PHE A 20 -12.62 -0.27 -2.79
N PRO A 21 -12.46 1.00 -3.22
CA PRO A 21 -11.78 1.32 -4.47
C PRO A 21 -10.25 1.12 -4.34
N ILE A 22 -9.84 -0.14 -4.23
CA ILE A 22 -8.45 -0.54 -4.04
C ILE A 22 -7.68 -0.39 -5.36
N ALA A 23 -6.50 0.24 -5.30
CA ALA A 23 -5.62 0.47 -6.44
C ALA A 23 -4.48 -0.55 -6.56
N GLY A 24 -4.29 -1.40 -5.55
CA GLY A 24 -3.24 -2.41 -5.58
C GLY A 24 -3.07 -3.17 -4.27
N VAL A 25 -2.11 -4.08 -4.29
CA VAL A 25 -1.73 -4.90 -3.13
C VAL A 25 -0.22 -4.84 -2.95
N THR A 26 0.22 -4.70 -1.71
CA THR A 26 1.63 -4.78 -1.34
C THR A 26 1.86 -5.96 -0.41
N SER A 27 3.01 -6.58 -0.55
CA SER A 27 3.49 -7.59 0.37
C SER A 27 4.94 -7.32 0.80
N ASN A 28 5.40 -8.08 1.77
CA ASN A 28 6.79 -8.14 2.20
C ASN A 28 7.01 -9.47 2.94
N PRO A 29 8.25 -9.88 3.24
CA PRO A 29 8.52 -11.16 3.90
C PRO A 29 7.77 -11.37 5.23
N SER A 30 7.54 -10.30 6.00
CA SER A 30 6.80 -10.40 7.27
C SER A 30 5.30 -10.63 7.08
N ILE A 31 4.74 -10.13 5.97
CA ILE A 31 3.35 -10.36 5.58
C ILE A 31 3.20 -11.79 5.05
N VAL A 32 4.05 -12.20 4.13
CA VAL A 32 4.05 -13.57 3.57
C VAL A 32 4.22 -14.63 4.69
N LYS A 33 5.04 -14.34 5.69
CA LYS A 33 5.22 -15.22 6.86
C LYS A 33 3.89 -15.54 7.59
N LYS A 34 2.91 -14.63 7.58
CA LYS A 34 1.61 -14.85 8.25
C LYS A 34 0.77 -15.93 7.55
N GLU A 35 0.97 -16.14 6.24
CA GLU A 35 0.29 -17.18 5.46
C GLU A 35 0.95 -18.58 5.64
N GLY A 36 2.03 -18.67 6.41
CA GLY A 36 2.78 -19.91 6.62
C GLY A 36 3.64 -20.31 5.42
N LYS A 37 3.87 -21.61 5.26
CA LYS A 37 4.61 -22.15 4.10
C LYS A 37 3.68 -22.34 2.92
N ILE A 38 3.72 -21.43 1.97
CA ILE A 38 2.92 -21.44 0.75
C ILE A 38 3.79 -21.79 -0.48
N ASP A 39 3.18 -22.16 -1.60
CA ASP A 39 3.80 -22.02 -2.92
C ASP A 39 3.77 -20.53 -3.29
N PHE A 40 4.92 -19.87 -3.17
CA PHE A 40 5.03 -18.42 -3.25
C PHE A 40 4.52 -17.87 -4.59
N PHE A 41 4.97 -18.44 -5.72
CA PHE A 41 4.58 -17.90 -7.02
C PHE A 41 3.14 -18.24 -7.39
N ALA A 42 2.66 -19.43 -7.06
CA ALA A 42 1.25 -19.75 -7.22
C ALA A 42 0.36 -18.80 -6.44
N HIS A 43 0.75 -18.47 -5.21
CA HIS A 43 0.04 -17.53 -4.35
C HIS A 43 0.05 -16.08 -4.90
N MET A 44 1.20 -15.58 -5.39
CA MET A 44 1.29 -14.25 -6.00
C MET A 44 0.48 -14.15 -7.29
N ASN A 45 0.46 -15.21 -8.10
CA ASN A 45 -0.39 -15.31 -9.29
C ASN A 45 -1.88 -15.31 -8.94
N GLU A 46 -2.28 -15.95 -7.83
CA GLU A 46 -3.66 -15.89 -7.34
C GLU A 46 -4.03 -14.47 -6.90
N ILE A 47 -3.15 -13.76 -6.18
CA ILE A 47 -3.37 -12.34 -5.85
C ILE A 47 -3.55 -11.53 -7.14
N ARG A 48 -2.68 -11.72 -8.14
CA ARG A 48 -2.79 -11.04 -9.44
C ARG A 48 -4.12 -11.34 -10.13
N SER A 49 -4.56 -12.58 -10.09
CA SER A 49 -5.86 -12.99 -10.66
C SER A 49 -7.04 -12.28 -9.99
N ILE A 50 -6.99 -12.10 -8.67
CA ILE A 50 -8.04 -11.41 -7.91
C ILE A 50 -8.09 -9.92 -8.26
N ILE A 51 -6.93 -9.24 -8.29
CA ILE A 51 -6.90 -7.80 -8.45
C ILE A 51 -6.93 -7.33 -9.91
N GLY A 52 -6.59 -8.20 -10.87
CA GLY A 52 -6.48 -7.86 -12.30
C GLY A 52 -5.20 -7.10 -12.63
N MET A 53 -5.01 -6.78 -13.92
CA MET A 53 -3.82 -6.10 -14.44
C MET A 53 -3.89 -4.57 -14.33
N ASP A 54 -5.05 -4.01 -14.04
CA ASP A 54 -5.29 -2.58 -13.86
C ASP A 54 -4.83 -2.05 -12.49
N LYS A 55 -4.53 -2.95 -11.55
CA LYS A 55 -4.06 -2.62 -10.19
C LYS A 55 -2.62 -3.04 -9.98
N THR A 56 -1.91 -2.28 -9.14
CA THR A 56 -0.49 -2.55 -8.87
C THR A 56 -0.33 -3.72 -7.90
N LEU A 57 0.67 -4.57 -8.17
CA LEU A 57 1.11 -5.62 -7.25
C LEU A 57 2.57 -5.37 -6.89
N HIS A 58 2.87 -5.25 -5.60
CA HIS A 58 4.21 -4.95 -5.11
C HIS A 58 4.79 -6.15 -4.37
N ILE A 59 5.87 -6.73 -4.89
CA ILE A 59 6.53 -7.92 -4.36
C ILE A 59 7.98 -7.60 -3.98
N GLN A 60 8.40 -7.96 -2.77
CA GLN A 60 9.72 -7.61 -2.25
C GLN A 60 10.76 -8.69 -2.55
N VAL A 61 11.95 -8.24 -3.03
CA VAL A 61 13.15 -9.08 -3.12
C VAL A 61 13.64 -9.51 -1.72
N THR A 62 14.31 -10.64 -1.63
CA THR A 62 14.76 -11.21 -0.37
C THR A 62 16.29 -11.30 -0.25
N ALA A 63 17.00 -11.26 -1.36
CA ALA A 63 18.46 -11.19 -1.37
C ALA A 63 18.99 -9.91 -0.71
N LEU A 64 20.21 -9.94 -0.18
CA LEU A 64 20.80 -8.83 0.55
C LEU A 64 21.87 -8.07 -0.25
N ASP A 65 22.39 -8.68 -1.31
CA ASP A 65 23.35 -8.07 -2.24
C ASP A 65 22.69 -7.66 -3.55
N THR A 66 23.33 -6.74 -4.27
CA THR A 66 22.84 -6.17 -5.53
C THR A 66 22.50 -7.23 -6.57
N ASP A 67 23.41 -8.15 -6.82
CA ASP A 67 23.24 -9.15 -7.89
C ASP A 67 22.15 -10.17 -7.53
N GLY A 68 22.02 -10.51 -6.26
CA GLY A 68 20.91 -11.31 -5.74
C GLY A 68 19.56 -10.61 -5.90
N MET A 69 19.47 -9.32 -5.55
CA MET A 69 18.24 -8.52 -5.74
C MET A 69 17.82 -8.43 -7.21
N LEU A 70 18.78 -8.30 -8.13
CA LEU A 70 18.51 -8.30 -9.57
C LEU A 70 17.97 -9.64 -10.05
N ARG A 71 18.56 -10.77 -9.59
CA ARG A 71 18.03 -12.11 -9.91
C ARG A 71 16.65 -12.36 -9.31
N ASP A 72 16.40 -11.91 -8.07
CA ASP A 72 15.07 -11.99 -7.45
C ASP A 72 14.04 -11.22 -8.29
N ALA A 73 14.38 -9.98 -8.71
CA ALA A 73 13.53 -9.15 -9.55
C ALA A 73 13.18 -9.82 -10.88
N GLU A 74 14.18 -10.30 -11.63
CA GLU A 74 14.00 -11.04 -12.87
C GLU A 74 13.10 -12.27 -12.67
N THR A 75 13.32 -13.01 -11.57
CA THR A 75 12.52 -14.20 -11.26
C THR A 75 11.06 -13.83 -10.96
N ILE A 76 10.81 -12.76 -10.19
CA ILE A 76 9.48 -12.27 -9.89
C ILE A 76 8.74 -11.89 -11.18
N LEU A 77 9.36 -11.09 -12.04
CA LEU A 77 8.77 -10.64 -13.30
C LEU A 77 8.47 -11.80 -14.25
N ASN A 78 9.38 -12.76 -14.36
CA ASN A 78 9.19 -13.94 -15.20
C ASN A 78 8.11 -14.92 -14.68
N LYS A 79 7.90 -14.98 -13.36
CA LYS A 79 7.01 -15.97 -12.73
C LYS A 79 5.61 -15.42 -12.43
N VAL A 80 5.47 -14.09 -12.33
CA VAL A 80 4.20 -13.43 -12.06
C VAL A 80 3.78 -12.63 -13.30
N ASP A 81 4.30 -11.42 -13.49
CA ASP A 81 4.12 -10.60 -14.69
C ASP A 81 5.10 -9.42 -14.72
N ASP A 82 5.24 -8.78 -15.88
CA ASP A 82 6.17 -7.67 -16.13
C ASP A 82 5.72 -6.31 -15.57
N GLN A 83 4.50 -6.22 -15.03
CA GLN A 83 3.96 -4.99 -14.42
C GLN A 83 4.10 -4.97 -12.89
N VAL A 84 4.64 -6.03 -12.30
CA VAL A 84 4.91 -6.06 -10.86
C VAL A 84 5.87 -4.93 -10.49
N CYS A 85 5.51 -4.18 -9.43
CA CYS A 85 6.42 -3.24 -8.80
C CYS A 85 7.35 -4.00 -7.84
N VAL A 86 8.61 -4.15 -8.23
CA VAL A 86 9.60 -4.87 -7.42
C VAL A 86 9.99 -4.03 -6.21
N LYS A 87 9.76 -4.51 -4.99
CA LYS A 87 10.13 -3.79 -3.77
C LYS A 87 11.59 -4.08 -3.41
N VAL A 88 12.38 -3.00 -3.29
CA VAL A 88 13.80 -3.05 -2.97
C VAL A 88 14.07 -2.22 -1.71
N PRO A 89 14.65 -2.81 -0.63
CA PRO A 89 15.01 -2.05 0.57
C PRO A 89 16.10 -1.01 0.30
N VAL A 90 15.95 0.21 0.82
CA VAL A 90 16.90 1.31 0.63
C VAL A 90 18.13 1.12 1.52
N THR A 91 19.08 0.37 0.99
CA THR A 91 20.44 0.14 1.51
C THR A 91 21.45 0.53 0.44
N LEU A 92 22.76 0.49 0.72
CA LEU A 92 23.78 0.73 -0.31
C LEU A 92 23.65 -0.25 -1.49
N GLU A 93 23.42 -1.53 -1.20
CA GLU A 93 23.22 -2.55 -2.23
C GLU A 93 21.86 -2.37 -2.95
N GLY A 94 20.81 -1.97 -2.21
CA GLY A 94 19.51 -1.68 -2.78
C GLY A 94 19.52 -0.49 -3.75
N ILE A 95 20.19 0.60 -3.43
CA ILE A 95 20.36 1.74 -4.34
C ILE A 95 21.11 1.34 -5.61
N LYS A 96 22.16 0.50 -5.49
CA LYS A 96 22.84 -0.06 -6.68
C LYS A 96 21.88 -0.91 -7.54
N ALA A 97 21.03 -1.71 -6.90
CA ALA A 97 20.05 -2.53 -7.59
C ALA A 97 19.01 -1.66 -8.32
N ILE A 98 18.43 -0.65 -7.65
CA ILE A 98 17.45 0.27 -8.23
C ILE A 98 18.02 0.95 -9.49
N LYS A 99 19.24 1.48 -9.42
CA LYS A 99 19.90 2.13 -10.56
C LYS A 99 20.15 1.23 -11.79
N LYS A 100 20.19 -0.08 -11.60
CA LYS A 100 20.48 -1.06 -12.65
C LYS A 100 19.22 -1.67 -13.27
N GLN A 101 18.06 -1.45 -12.66
CA GLN A 101 16.79 -2.03 -13.13
C GLN A 101 16.06 -1.06 -14.07
N ASP A 102 15.53 -1.61 -15.17
CA ASP A 102 14.60 -0.90 -16.08
C ASP A 102 13.21 -1.56 -15.92
N VAL A 103 12.69 -1.54 -14.69
CA VAL A 103 11.43 -2.15 -14.30
C VAL A 103 10.74 -1.26 -13.26
N ASN A 104 9.45 -1.48 -12.98
CA ASN A 104 8.75 -0.75 -11.94
C ASN A 104 9.34 -1.06 -10.55
N VAL A 105 9.85 -0.07 -9.86
CA VAL A 105 10.52 -0.23 -8.56
C VAL A 105 9.79 0.50 -7.45
N THR A 106 9.61 -0.20 -6.32
CA THR A 106 9.20 0.39 -5.05
C THR A 106 10.38 0.37 -4.07
N ALA A 107 11.00 1.51 -3.83
CA ALA A 107 12.01 1.66 -2.81
C ALA A 107 11.36 1.62 -1.42
N THR A 108 11.75 0.67 -0.58
CA THR A 108 11.08 0.39 0.71
C THR A 108 12.02 0.48 1.91
N ALA A 109 11.46 0.39 3.11
CA ALA A 109 12.17 0.57 4.38
C ALA A 109 12.83 1.96 4.49
N ILE A 110 12.05 2.99 4.18
CA ILE A 110 12.49 4.38 4.25
C ILE A 110 12.08 4.98 5.60
N TYR A 111 13.05 5.59 6.29
CA TYR A 111 12.91 6.19 7.61
C TYR A 111 13.44 7.63 7.67
N SER A 112 14.07 8.13 6.59
CA SER A 112 14.66 9.45 6.55
C SER A 112 14.49 10.11 5.19
N LYS A 113 14.54 11.46 5.15
CA LYS A 113 14.51 12.24 3.92
C LYS A 113 15.61 11.81 2.95
N GLN A 114 16.83 11.64 3.46
CA GLN A 114 17.99 11.28 2.63
C GLN A 114 17.81 9.94 1.90
N GLN A 115 17.21 8.93 2.56
CA GLN A 115 16.92 7.65 1.91
C GLN A 115 15.92 7.83 0.75
N GLY A 116 14.85 8.61 0.96
CA GLY A 116 13.85 8.86 -0.09
C GLY A 116 14.44 9.64 -1.26
N PHE A 117 15.22 10.69 -1.00
CA PHE A 117 15.87 11.48 -2.05
C PHE A 117 16.82 10.64 -2.92
N LEU A 118 17.64 9.80 -2.29
CA LEU A 118 18.52 8.88 -3.02
C LEU A 118 17.75 7.84 -3.84
N ALA A 119 16.61 7.36 -3.32
CA ALA A 119 15.77 6.41 -4.04
C ALA A 119 15.08 7.05 -5.26
N MET A 120 14.58 8.29 -5.13
CA MET A 120 14.03 9.06 -6.25
C MET A 120 15.08 9.30 -7.34
N GLU A 121 16.26 9.78 -6.95
CA GLU A 121 17.37 10.03 -7.87
C GLU A 121 17.90 8.74 -8.53
N ALA A 122 17.75 7.59 -7.84
CA ALA A 122 18.09 6.29 -8.40
C ALA A 122 17.03 5.76 -9.40
N GLY A 123 15.88 6.43 -9.55
CA GLY A 123 14.84 6.11 -10.52
C GLY A 123 13.69 5.24 -9.97
N ALA A 124 13.45 5.23 -8.65
CA ALA A 124 12.32 4.49 -8.09
C ALA A 124 10.97 5.11 -8.50
N ASP A 125 10.01 4.27 -8.94
CA ASP A 125 8.64 4.68 -9.27
C ASP A 125 7.81 4.97 -8.02
N TYR A 126 8.08 4.23 -6.94
CA TYR A 126 7.49 4.44 -5.64
C TYR A 126 8.56 4.52 -4.55
N ILE A 127 8.34 5.41 -3.59
CA ILE A 127 9.07 5.45 -2.33
C ILE A 127 8.12 5.14 -1.18
N ALA A 128 8.47 4.19 -0.31
CA ALA A 128 7.60 3.71 0.76
C ALA A 128 8.13 4.11 2.15
N PRO A 129 7.83 5.34 2.64
CA PRO A 129 8.15 5.76 4.00
C PRO A 129 7.30 4.99 5.03
N TYR A 130 7.96 4.52 6.09
CA TYR A 130 7.33 3.73 7.15
C TYR A 130 6.82 4.60 8.28
N PHE A 131 5.58 5.08 8.16
CA PHE A 131 4.97 6.11 9.01
C PHE A 131 5.08 5.81 10.52
N ASN A 132 4.44 4.75 10.99
CA ASN A 132 4.43 4.41 12.42
C ASN A 132 5.83 4.06 12.96
N ARG A 133 6.72 3.51 12.13
CA ARG A 133 8.09 3.21 12.59
C ARG A 133 8.89 4.48 12.77
N MET A 134 8.72 5.48 11.92
CA MET A 134 9.34 6.81 12.10
C MET A 134 8.86 7.47 13.39
N GLU A 135 7.55 7.47 13.67
CA GLU A 135 7.01 7.98 14.95
C GLU A 135 7.65 7.29 16.16
N ASN A 136 7.76 5.95 16.13
CA ASN A 136 8.40 5.18 17.22
C ASN A 136 9.90 5.49 17.39
N MET A 137 10.55 6.04 16.37
CA MET A 137 11.96 6.47 16.40
C MET A 137 12.10 7.96 16.74
N GLY A 138 10.99 8.68 17.00
CA GLY A 138 11.00 10.12 17.26
C GLY A 138 11.26 10.97 16.01
N ILE A 139 11.06 10.39 14.82
CA ILE A 139 11.12 11.09 13.53
C ILE A 139 9.72 11.54 13.16
N ASP A 140 9.54 12.79 12.76
CA ASP A 140 8.26 13.30 12.28
C ASP A 140 7.96 12.80 10.86
N PRO A 141 6.99 11.86 10.67
CA PRO A 141 6.70 11.32 9.36
C PRO A 141 5.98 12.32 8.44
N ASP A 142 5.25 13.29 9.01
CA ASP A 142 4.56 14.31 8.22
C ASP A 142 5.58 15.21 7.54
N ASP A 143 6.61 15.66 8.26
CA ASP A 143 7.71 16.47 7.73
C ASP A 143 8.53 15.70 6.68
N VAL A 144 8.75 14.40 6.88
CA VAL A 144 9.46 13.55 5.91
C VAL A 144 8.64 13.42 4.62
N ILE A 145 7.34 13.10 4.71
CA ILE A 145 6.45 12.94 3.55
C ILE A 145 6.26 14.27 2.81
N ALA A 146 6.04 15.37 3.54
CA ALA A 146 5.91 16.70 2.95
C ALA A 146 7.18 17.10 2.16
N SER A 147 8.36 16.80 2.71
CA SER A 147 9.63 17.02 2.00
C SER A 147 9.74 16.20 0.72
N PHE A 148 9.26 14.96 0.70
CA PHE A 148 9.22 14.16 -0.54
C PHE A 148 8.27 14.78 -1.57
N ALA A 149 7.07 15.18 -1.16
CA ALA A 149 6.09 15.80 -2.04
C ALA A 149 6.64 17.11 -2.65
N GLU A 150 7.32 17.92 -1.84
CA GLU A 150 7.98 19.15 -2.28
C GLU A 150 9.07 18.86 -3.33
N MET A 151 9.96 17.90 -3.08
CA MET A 151 11.05 17.56 -4.00
C MET A 151 10.54 16.95 -5.30
N ILE A 152 9.50 16.10 -5.24
CA ILE A 152 8.83 15.57 -6.43
C ILE A 152 8.30 16.71 -7.30
N GLY A 153 7.62 17.68 -6.69
CA GLY A 153 7.08 18.84 -7.41
C GLY A 153 8.19 19.77 -7.95
N LEU A 154 9.22 20.05 -7.16
CA LEU A 154 10.30 20.98 -7.50
C LEU A 154 11.17 20.45 -8.66
N TYR A 155 11.51 19.17 -8.64
CA TYR A 155 12.43 18.56 -9.62
C TYR A 155 11.71 17.74 -10.70
N GLY A 156 10.38 17.59 -10.62
CA GLY A 156 9.59 16.90 -11.63
C GLY A 156 9.82 15.38 -11.66
N TYR A 157 10.09 14.77 -10.51
CA TYR A 157 10.22 13.31 -10.43
C TYR A 157 8.88 12.63 -10.75
N HIS A 158 8.93 11.50 -11.47
CA HIS A 158 7.76 10.65 -11.71
C HIS A 158 7.35 9.81 -10.49
N THR A 159 8.22 9.74 -9.49
CA THR A 159 8.07 8.93 -8.27
C THR A 159 6.78 9.28 -7.51
N GLN A 160 6.07 8.26 -7.04
CA GLN A 160 4.93 8.41 -6.14
C GLN A 160 5.30 8.03 -4.70
N ILE A 161 4.75 8.74 -3.74
CA ILE A 161 4.90 8.41 -2.32
C ILE A 161 3.85 7.37 -1.96
N LEU A 162 4.30 6.19 -1.53
CA LEU A 162 3.48 5.08 -1.03
C LEU A 162 3.63 5.01 0.49
N GLY A 163 2.88 5.81 1.23
CA GLY A 163 2.88 5.73 2.69
C GLY A 163 2.58 4.30 3.16
N ALA A 164 3.36 3.81 4.13
CA ALA A 164 3.28 2.42 4.58
C ALA A 164 3.46 2.28 6.09
N SER A 165 3.22 1.07 6.62
CA SER A 165 3.43 0.76 8.04
C SER A 165 2.53 1.58 8.99
N PHE A 166 1.27 1.72 8.65
CA PHE A 166 0.25 2.38 9.48
C PHE A 166 -0.29 1.47 10.58
N LYS A 167 -0.82 2.08 11.66
CA LYS A 167 -1.48 1.39 12.79
C LYS A 167 -2.91 1.87 13.03
N ASN A 168 -3.31 2.99 12.45
CA ASN A 168 -4.66 3.53 12.54
C ASN A 168 -4.96 4.45 11.36
N ALA A 169 -6.24 4.77 11.16
CA ALA A 169 -6.71 5.63 10.07
C ALA A 169 -6.14 7.05 10.17
N GLY A 170 -5.97 7.60 11.38
CA GLY A 170 -5.42 8.96 11.54
C GLY A 170 -3.99 9.10 11.01
N GLN A 171 -3.16 8.06 11.08
CA GLN A 171 -1.84 8.08 10.45
C GLN A 171 -1.95 8.09 8.91
N VAL A 172 -2.94 7.38 8.34
CA VAL A 172 -3.20 7.38 6.89
C VAL A 172 -3.63 8.77 6.42
N ASP A 173 -4.56 9.39 7.15
CA ASP A 173 -5.05 10.75 6.86
C ASP A 173 -3.89 11.76 6.87
N ARG A 174 -3.04 11.71 7.88
CA ARG A 174 -1.85 12.57 7.98
C ARG A 174 -0.89 12.37 6.81
N ALA A 175 -0.64 11.12 6.41
CA ALA A 175 0.21 10.84 5.27
C ALA A 175 -0.33 11.46 3.97
N PHE A 176 -1.66 11.36 3.72
CA PHE A 176 -2.28 12.01 2.58
C PHE A 176 -2.25 13.53 2.66
N LEU A 177 -2.51 14.12 3.84
CA LEU A 177 -2.44 15.56 4.06
C LEU A 177 -1.00 16.10 3.88
N ALA A 178 0.00 15.30 4.25
CA ALA A 178 1.41 15.62 4.02
C ALA A 178 1.85 15.47 2.54
N GLY A 179 0.97 14.96 1.65
CA GLY A 179 1.21 14.91 0.21
C GLY A 179 1.48 13.52 -0.37
N ALA A 180 1.29 12.44 0.38
CA ALA A 180 1.36 11.09 -0.19
C ALA A 180 0.27 10.90 -1.25
N GLN A 181 0.60 10.36 -2.42
CA GLN A 181 -0.36 10.06 -3.47
C GLN A 181 -1.04 8.72 -3.24
N THR A 182 -0.35 7.80 -2.58
CA THR A 182 -0.80 6.44 -2.32
C THR A 182 -0.49 6.03 -0.88
N ALA A 183 -1.30 5.14 -0.30
CA ALA A 183 -1.08 4.57 1.02
C ALA A 183 -1.42 3.08 1.02
N THR A 184 -0.55 2.25 1.58
CA THR A 184 -0.81 0.82 1.76
C THR A 184 -0.93 0.48 3.24
N MET A 185 -1.99 -0.24 3.60
CA MET A 185 -2.32 -0.53 4.97
C MET A 185 -2.97 -1.89 5.17
N ASP A 186 -2.91 -2.40 6.40
CA ASP A 186 -3.68 -3.57 6.78
C ASP A 186 -5.17 -3.32 6.51
N PRO A 187 -5.89 -4.26 5.89
CA PRO A 187 -7.32 -4.11 5.57
C PRO A 187 -8.19 -3.69 6.76
N SER A 188 -7.85 -4.11 7.97
CA SER A 188 -8.58 -3.75 9.19
C SER A 188 -8.58 -2.24 9.49
N ILE A 189 -7.57 -1.50 9.02
CA ILE A 189 -7.50 -0.04 9.20
C ILE A 189 -8.56 0.65 8.35
N LEU A 190 -8.80 0.17 7.11
CA LEU A 190 -9.86 0.70 6.25
C LEU A 190 -11.25 0.41 6.84
N SER A 191 -11.51 -0.81 7.25
CA SER A 191 -12.81 -1.17 7.82
C SER A 191 -13.08 -0.44 9.13
N ALA A 192 -12.08 -0.26 10.01
CA ALA A 192 -12.24 0.46 11.26
C ALA A 192 -12.70 1.91 11.07
N ALA A 193 -12.38 2.55 9.96
CA ALA A 193 -12.84 3.90 9.66
C ALA A 193 -14.37 3.98 9.44
N LEU A 194 -15.01 2.89 8.99
CA LEU A 194 -16.44 2.84 8.62
C LEU A 194 -17.30 2.05 9.61
N THR A 195 -16.69 1.30 10.54
CA THR A 195 -17.42 0.45 11.49
C THR A 195 -17.44 1.00 12.92
N GLN A 196 -17.24 2.30 13.09
CA GLN A 196 -17.29 2.94 14.40
C GLN A 196 -18.72 2.97 14.95
N ALA A 197 -18.88 2.74 16.26
CA ALA A 197 -20.19 2.58 16.91
C ALA A 197 -21.15 3.76 16.67
N HIS A 198 -20.63 5.00 16.60
CA HIS A 198 -21.47 6.17 16.35
C HIS A 198 -21.98 6.22 14.89
N ILE A 199 -21.25 5.65 13.92
CA ILE A 199 -21.70 5.55 12.53
C ILE A 199 -22.85 4.54 12.45
N LEU A 200 -22.65 3.35 13.04
CA LEU A 200 -23.66 2.30 13.04
C LEU A 200 -24.93 2.77 13.75
N LYS A 201 -24.78 3.44 14.90
CA LYS A 201 -25.93 4.02 15.61
C LYS A 201 -26.70 5.04 14.75
N ALA A 202 -26.02 5.91 14.02
CA ALA A 202 -26.69 6.88 13.15
C ALA A 202 -27.50 6.17 12.05
N VAL A 203 -26.97 5.09 11.47
CA VAL A 203 -27.70 4.28 10.47
C VAL A 203 -28.93 3.62 11.09
N ASP A 204 -28.80 3.05 12.28
CA ASP A 204 -29.93 2.45 13.01
C ASP A 204 -31.00 3.50 13.34
N ASP A 205 -30.60 4.69 13.77
CA ASP A 205 -31.53 5.80 14.05
C ASP A 205 -32.28 6.22 12.76
N PHE A 206 -31.61 6.33 11.60
CA PHE A 206 -32.26 6.64 10.34
C PHE A 206 -33.25 5.56 9.89
N ASP A 207 -32.92 4.28 10.07
CA ASP A 207 -33.84 3.18 9.77
C ASP A 207 -35.07 3.23 10.67
N ALA A 208 -34.91 3.50 11.97
CA ALA A 208 -36.01 3.64 12.93
C ALA A 208 -36.93 4.83 12.57
N ASP A 209 -36.34 5.98 12.22
CA ASP A 209 -37.09 7.16 11.80
C ASP A 209 -37.91 6.89 10.54
N TRP A 210 -37.29 6.24 9.54
CA TRP A 210 -37.99 5.84 8.31
C TRP A 210 -39.16 4.91 8.62
N LYS A 211 -38.93 3.86 9.38
CA LYS A 211 -39.96 2.89 9.76
C LYS A 211 -41.11 3.49 10.54
N SER A 212 -40.84 4.53 11.32
CA SER A 212 -41.90 5.24 12.08
C SER A 212 -42.92 5.90 11.20
N VAL A 213 -42.60 6.25 9.94
CA VAL A 213 -43.45 6.94 8.98
C VAL A 213 -44.03 5.97 7.94
N TYR A 214 -43.22 5.09 7.40
CA TYR A 214 -43.53 4.25 6.24
C TYR A 214 -43.63 2.76 6.56
N GLY A 215 -43.34 2.34 7.76
CA GLY A 215 -43.23 0.90 8.13
C GLY A 215 -42.01 0.24 7.56
N ASP A 216 -42.08 -1.07 7.34
CA ASP A 216 -40.93 -1.88 6.88
C ASP A 216 -40.70 -1.83 5.35
N VAL A 217 -41.34 -0.91 4.64
CA VAL A 217 -41.14 -0.73 3.18
C VAL A 217 -39.91 0.11 2.88
N THR A 218 -39.22 -0.20 1.80
CA THR A 218 -38.09 0.59 1.29
C THR A 218 -38.58 1.64 0.27
N ILE A 219 -37.72 2.61 -0.09
CA ILE A 219 -38.03 3.64 -1.09
C ILE A 219 -38.48 3.02 -2.41
N SER A 220 -37.90 1.91 -2.83
CA SER A 220 -38.23 1.23 -4.08
C SER A 220 -39.64 0.57 -4.07
N GLU A 221 -40.21 0.41 -2.91
CA GLU A 221 -41.55 -0.21 -2.71
C GLU A 221 -42.64 0.84 -2.50
N LEU A 222 -42.32 2.14 -2.40
CA LEU A 222 -43.28 3.22 -2.37
C LEU A 222 -43.88 3.42 -3.79
N GLN A 223 -45.21 3.54 -3.84
CA GLN A 223 -45.99 3.79 -5.06
C GLN A 223 -46.27 5.29 -5.25
#